data_7dd5859defa0b933d001ef69e6cf5012
#
_entry.id   7dd5859defa0b933d001ef69e6cf5012
#
_cell.length_a   1.000
_cell.length_b   1.000
_cell.length_c   1.000
_cell.angle_alpha   90.00
_cell.angle_beta   90.00
_cell.angle_gamma   90.00
#
_symmetry.space_group_name_H-M   'P 1'
#
loop_
_entity.id
_entity.type
_entity.pdbx_description
1 polymer ?
#
loop_
_entity_poly.entity_id
_entity_poly.type
_entity_poly.pdbx_seq_one_letter_code
_entity_poly.pdbx_strand_id
1 'polypeptide(L)' 'MQLPAANARFHIAIHRIRGSYFAHVTDLPGCFSRGVTEVEALENARDAIRAYMWLVQALADDKATVHLEINA' A
#
# COMPACT_ATOMS: atom_id res chain seq x y z
N MET A 1 -5.81 6.89 15.69
CA MET A 1 -4.61 6.37 15.00
C MET A 1 -3.77 7.53 14.52
N GLN A 2 -2.47 7.38 14.65
CA GLN A 2 -1.53 8.43 14.28
C GLN A 2 -0.78 8.03 13.01
N LEU A 3 -0.68 8.95 12.07
CA LEU A 3 0.10 8.71 10.85
C LEU A 3 1.59 8.68 11.19
N PRO A 4 2.38 7.89 10.44
CA PRO A 4 3.82 7.92 10.64
C PRO A 4 4.40 9.29 10.31
N ALA A 5 5.55 9.59 10.90
CA ALA A 5 6.27 10.82 10.59
C ALA A 5 6.64 10.88 9.11
N ALA A 6 6.89 12.09 8.59
CA ALA A 6 7.22 12.28 7.19
C ALA A 6 8.48 11.49 6.77
N ASN A 7 9.36 11.19 7.72
CA ASN A 7 10.58 10.40 7.48
C ASN A 7 10.45 8.95 7.90
N ALA A 8 9.23 8.45 8.05
CA ALA A 8 9.00 7.05 8.37
C ALA A 8 9.61 6.16 7.29
N ARG A 9 10.18 5.04 7.70
CA ARG A 9 10.81 4.09 6.80
C ARG A 9 9.91 2.88 6.60
N PHE A 10 9.84 2.44 5.36
CA PHE A 10 9.10 1.24 5.00
C PHE A 10 10.02 0.29 4.28
N HIS A 11 9.82 -1.00 4.52
CA HIS A 11 10.56 -2.05 3.84
C HIS A 11 9.77 -2.50 2.62
N ILE A 12 10.42 -2.49 1.47
CA ILE A 12 9.78 -2.86 0.22
C ILE A 12 10.54 -4.03 -0.38
N ALA A 13 9.85 -5.14 -0.56
CA ALA A 13 10.39 -6.31 -1.24
C ALA A 13 10.03 -6.21 -2.72
N ILE A 14 11.03 -6.37 -3.58
CA ILE A 14 10.84 -6.32 -5.03
C ILE A 14 10.93 -7.73 -5.58
N HIS A 15 9.96 -8.09 -6.40
CA HIS A 15 9.92 -9.38 -7.08
C HIS A 15 9.78 -9.16 -8.58
N ARG A 16 10.56 -9.88 -9.34
CA ARG A 16 10.41 -9.89 -10.80
C ARG A 16 9.66 -11.14 -11.21
N ILE A 17 8.49 -10.96 -11.82
CA ILE A 17 7.64 -12.06 -12.25
C ILE A 17 7.19 -11.81 -13.67
N ARG A 18 7.59 -12.70 -14.60
CA ARG A 18 7.17 -12.65 -16.00
C ARG A 18 7.38 -11.29 -16.66
N GLY A 19 8.55 -10.69 -16.41
CA GLY A 19 8.91 -9.42 -17.04
C GLY A 19 8.32 -8.19 -16.38
N SER A 20 7.56 -8.36 -15.30
CA SER A 20 7.05 -7.25 -14.51
C SER A 20 7.70 -7.24 -13.15
N TYR A 21 7.74 -6.08 -12.52
CA TYR A 21 8.26 -5.93 -11.17
C TYR A 21 7.10 -5.69 -10.22
N PHE A 22 7.12 -6.40 -9.10
CA PHE A 22 6.12 -6.26 -8.05
C PHE A 22 6.80 -5.78 -6.79
N ALA A 23 6.20 -4.79 -6.16
CA ALA A 23 6.69 -4.25 -4.91
C ALA A 23 5.70 -4.59 -3.81
N HIS A 24 6.21 -5.18 -2.74
CA HIS A 24 5.41 -5.49 -1.56
C HIS A 24 5.94 -4.68 -0.38
N VAL A 25 5.09 -3.83 0.18
CA VAL A 25 5.45 -3.07 1.37
C VAL A 25 5.20 -3.97 2.58
N THR A 26 6.27 -4.55 3.12
CA THR A 26 6.15 -5.60 4.13
C THR A 26 5.59 -5.11 5.45
N ASP A 27 5.71 -3.82 5.73
CA ASP A 27 5.18 -3.22 6.96
C ASP A 27 3.67 -2.96 6.92
N LEU A 28 3.09 -3.00 5.72
CA LEU A 28 1.68 -2.65 5.53
C LEU A 28 0.94 -3.81 4.86
N PRO A 29 0.08 -4.51 5.60
CA PRO A 29 -0.65 -5.65 5.03
C PRO A 29 -1.48 -5.25 3.81
N GLY A 30 -1.33 -6.00 2.73
CA GLY A 30 -2.09 -5.77 1.51
C GLY A 30 -1.61 -4.61 0.66
N CYS A 31 -0.47 -4.00 0.99
CA CYS A 31 0.06 -2.88 0.21
C CYS A 31 1.04 -3.41 -0.85
N PHE A 32 0.57 -3.45 -2.09
CA PHE A 32 1.33 -3.93 -3.23
C PHE A 32 1.27 -2.93 -4.36
N SER A 33 2.29 -2.97 -5.20
CA SER A 33 2.30 -2.22 -6.45
C SER A 33 3.04 -3.00 -7.52
N ARG A 34 3.02 -2.51 -8.75
CA ARG A 34 3.76 -3.14 -9.83
C ARG A 34 4.22 -2.08 -10.82
N GLY A 35 5.16 -2.47 -11.65
CA GLY A 35 5.67 -1.63 -12.72
C GLY A 35 6.37 -2.46 -13.77
N VAL A 36 6.60 -1.85 -14.92
CA VAL A 36 7.36 -2.48 -16.00
C VAL A 36 8.85 -2.46 -15.70
N THR A 37 9.28 -1.52 -14.88
CA THR A 37 10.65 -1.41 -14.38
C THR A 37 10.65 -1.41 -12.86
N GLU A 38 11.82 -1.68 -12.29
CA GLU A 38 11.97 -1.64 -10.84
C GLU A 38 11.69 -0.24 -10.29
N VAL A 39 12.19 0.80 -10.97
CA VAL A 39 11.97 2.18 -10.55
C VAL A 39 10.48 2.50 -10.56
N GLU A 40 9.77 2.10 -11.61
CA GLU A 40 8.33 2.33 -11.70
C GLU A 40 7.58 1.62 -10.58
N ALA A 41 7.94 0.36 -10.28
CA ALA A 41 7.32 -0.38 -9.19
C ALA A 41 7.54 0.32 -7.84
N LEU A 42 8.74 0.86 -7.62
CA LEU A 42 9.06 1.60 -6.40
C LEU A 42 8.29 2.92 -6.30
N GLU A 43 8.18 3.65 -7.40
CA GLU A 43 7.41 4.88 -7.42
C GLU A 43 5.93 4.62 -7.15
N ASN A 44 5.40 3.57 -7.77
CA ASN A 44 4.02 3.15 -7.53
C ASN A 44 3.82 2.67 -6.09
N ALA A 45 4.82 2.01 -5.51
CA ALA A 45 4.77 1.62 -4.10
C ALA A 45 4.70 2.84 -3.18
N ARG A 46 5.44 3.89 -3.50
CA ARG A 46 5.39 5.13 -2.74
C ARG A 46 3.99 5.73 -2.76
N ASP A 47 3.37 5.76 -3.94
CA ASP A 47 2.00 6.25 -4.08
C ASP A 47 1.01 5.35 -3.33
N ALA A 48 1.22 4.04 -3.39
CA ALA A 48 0.39 3.08 -2.66
C ALA A 48 0.47 3.29 -1.15
N ILE A 49 1.66 3.58 -0.62
CA ILE A 49 1.84 3.88 0.80
C ILE A 49 1.05 5.14 1.18
N ARG A 50 1.14 6.18 0.37
CA ARG A 50 0.40 7.42 0.63
C ARG A 50 -1.10 7.17 0.66
N ALA A 51 -1.61 6.43 -0.32
CA ALA A 51 -3.02 6.09 -0.39
C ALA A 51 -3.45 5.25 0.81
N TYR A 52 -2.61 4.28 1.21
CA TYR A 52 -2.87 3.44 2.37
C TYR A 52 -2.97 4.28 3.65
N MET A 53 -2.01 5.17 3.85
CA MET A 53 -1.99 6.02 5.05
C MET A 53 -3.19 6.97 5.06
N TRP A 54 -3.53 7.53 3.92
CA TRP A 54 -4.71 8.39 3.80
C TRP A 54 -5.99 7.62 4.14
N LEU A 55 -6.12 6.41 3.61
CA LEU A 55 -7.29 5.58 3.85
C LEU A 55 -7.41 5.19 5.34
N VAL A 56 -6.31 4.80 5.96
CA VAL A 56 -6.30 4.46 7.38
C VAL A 56 -6.74 5.65 8.21
N GLN A 57 -6.27 6.85 7.88
CA GLN A 57 -6.67 8.06 8.59
C GLN A 57 -8.15 8.37 8.38
N ALA A 58 -8.62 8.24 7.14
CA ALA A 58 -10.02 8.48 6.82
C ALA A 58 -10.94 7.50 7.55
N LEU A 59 -10.54 6.23 7.63
CA LEU A 59 -11.31 5.22 8.36
C LEU A 59 -11.31 5.46 9.86
N ALA A 60 -10.22 6.01 10.39
CA ALA A 60 -10.14 6.36 11.81
C ALA A 60 -11.07 7.53 12.15
N ASP A 61 -11.20 8.48 11.21
CA ASP A 61 -12.04 9.66 11.41
C ASP A 61 -13.52 9.37 11.15
N ASP A 62 -13.81 8.44 10.24
CA ASP A 62 -15.17 8.06 9.90
C ASP A 62 -15.57 6.83 10.72
N LYS A 63 -16.54 7.02 11.60
CA LYS A 63 -17.02 5.96 12.47
C LYS A 63 -18.13 5.11 11.85
N ALA A 64 -18.53 5.42 10.64
CA ALA A 64 -19.53 4.62 9.95
C ALA A 64 -18.91 3.30 9.51
N THR A 65 -19.66 2.22 9.74
CA THR A 65 -19.23 0.89 9.34
C THR A 65 -20.20 0.34 8.33
N VAL A 66 -19.68 -0.06 7.19
CA VAL A 66 -20.49 -0.74 6.18
C VAL A 66 -20.15 -2.22 6.24
N HIS A 67 -21.17 -3.03 6.46
CA HIS A 67 -21.03 -4.46 6.50
C HIS A 67 -21.47 -5.05 5.15
N LEU A 68 -20.55 -5.69 4.47
CA LEU A 68 -20.81 -6.25 3.15
C LEU A 68 -20.57 -7.75 3.16
N GLU A 69 -21.59 -8.53 2.82
CA GLU A 69 -21.47 -9.97 2.62
C GLU A 69 -21.35 -10.26 1.14
N ILE A 70 -20.36 -11.06 0.78
CA ILE A 70 -20.15 -11.49 -0.59
C ILE A 70 -20.26 -13.00 -0.62
N ASN A 71 -21.25 -13.50 -1.34
CA ASN A 71 -21.42 -14.94 -1.56
C ASN A 71 -20.74 -15.28 -2.89
N ALA A 72 -19.69 -16.07 -2.81
CA ALA A 72 -18.94 -16.47 -4.00
C ALA A 72 -19.24 -17.92 -4.35
#